data_b0339e62de372cfb7b9196b7fee3bafc
#
_entry.id   b0339e62de372cfb7b9196b7fee3bafc
#
_cell.length_a   1.000
_cell.length_b   1.000
_cell.length_c   1.000
_cell.angle_alpha   90.00
_cell.angle_beta   90.00
_cell.angle_gamma   90.00
#
_symmetry.space_group_name_H-M   'P 1'
#
loop_
_entity.id
_entity.type
_entity.pdbx_description
1 polymer ?
#
loop_
_entity_poly.entity_id
_entity_poly.type
_entity_poly.pdbx_seq_one_letter_code
_entity_poly.pdbx_strand_id
1 'polypeptide(L)'
;QRELGITFVYVTHSQSEAFAMADRVVIMSRGHIAQIGMPKDIYRAPENRFVAEFVGRNNIITGMVKSSSGKLVTIDGSLGKFKVALRHGHQPVIGDAASFVIAADLVHLSTTKPKAGNVIECSLISEEFIGSVVTLFLETSDGSEFKVQIQERELSDMDLKHMGRVFVSWESDRAHFIGAG
;
A
#
# COMPACT_ATOMS: atom_id res chain seq x y z
N GLN A 1 -12.58 -28.65 -9.68
CA GLN A 1 -13.62 -27.60 -9.66
C GLN A 1 -13.94 -27.14 -11.09
N ARG A 2 -12.95 -26.80 -11.90
CA ARG A 2 -13.15 -26.34 -13.31
C ARG A 2 -13.79 -27.40 -14.19
N GLU A 3 -13.43 -28.67 -13.99
CA GLU A 3 -14.00 -29.78 -14.76
C GLU A 3 -15.46 -30.08 -14.37
N LEU A 4 -15.78 -29.96 -13.08
CA LEU A 4 -17.10 -30.29 -12.56
C LEU A 4 -18.09 -29.12 -12.60
N GLY A 5 -17.62 -27.89 -12.80
CA GLY A 5 -18.45 -26.68 -12.84
C GLY A 5 -19.20 -26.36 -11.55
N ILE A 6 -18.73 -26.89 -10.41
CA ILE A 6 -19.34 -26.69 -9.09
C ILE A 6 -18.63 -25.62 -8.30
N THR A 7 -19.34 -25.03 -7.33
CA THR A 7 -18.77 -24.04 -6.42
C THR A 7 -18.10 -24.73 -5.23
N PHE A 8 -16.82 -24.40 -4.99
CA PHE A 8 -16.11 -24.79 -3.78
C PHE A 8 -16.00 -23.60 -2.83
N VAL A 9 -16.22 -23.85 -1.55
CA VAL A 9 -15.89 -22.92 -0.47
C VAL A 9 -14.65 -23.47 0.24
N TYR A 10 -13.56 -22.68 0.20
CA TYR A 10 -12.29 -23.03 0.83
C TYR A 10 -11.97 -22.06 1.95
N VAL A 11 -11.77 -22.56 3.16
CA VAL A 11 -11.42 -21.76 4.33
C VAL A 11 -9.94 -21.97 4.64
N THR A 12 -9.18 -20.89 4.64
CA THR A 12 -7.75 -20.89 4.92
C THR A 12 -7.33 -19.64 5.67
N HIS A 13 -6.22 -19.71 6.37
CA HIS A 13 -5.52 -18.54 6.92
C HIS A 13 -4.38 -18.06 6.01
N SER A 14 -4.11 -18.78 4.91
CA SER A 14 -3.07 -18.44 3.95
C SER A 14 -3.61 -17.52 2.85
N GLN A 15 -3.15 -16.27 2.83
CA GLN A 15 -3.51 -15.30 1.79
C GLN A 15 -3.05 -15.77 0.41
N SER A 16 -1.83 -16.32 0.31
CA SER A 16 -1.26 -16.77 -0.96
C SER A 16 -2.08 -17.89 -1.58
N GLU A 17 -2.57 -18.83 -0.78
CA GLU A 17 -3.47 -19.89 -1.27
C GLU A 17 -4.80 -19.33 -1.76
N ALA A 18 -5.44 -18.48 -0.94
CA ALA A 18 -6.71 -17.87 -1.32
C ALA A 18 -6.58 -17.05 -2.61
N PHE A 19 -5.52 -16.24 -2.74
CA PHE A 19 -5.32 -15.38 -3.90
C PHE A 19 -4.91 -16.13 -5.17
N ALA A 20 -4.24 -17.29 -5.02
CA ALA A 20 -3.83 -18.12 -6.16
C ALA A 20 -4.99 -18.94 -6.76
N MET A 21 -5.94 -19.36 -5.93
CA MET A 21 -6.94 -20.36 -6.33
C MET A 21 -8.36 -19.81 -6.50
N ALA A 22 -8.71 -18.77 -5.73
CA ALA A 22 -10.09 -18.32 -5.67
C ALA A 22 -10.47 -17.33 -6.78
N ASP A 23 -11.67 -17.48 -7.33
CA ASP A 23 -12.29 -16.47 -8.19
C ASP A 23 -12.78 -15.27 -7.35
N ARG A 24 -13.24 -15.53 -6.13
CA ARG A 24 -13.67 -14.52 -5.15
C ARG A 24 -13.13 -14.87 -3.76
N VAL A 25 -12.68 -13.86 -3.04
CA VAL A 25 -12.18 -13.96 -1.68
C VAL A 25 -13.12 -13.20 -0.75
N VAL A 26 -13.39 -13.79 0.41
CA VAL A 26 -14.11 -13.15 1.52
C VAL A 26 -13.13 -12.99 2.67
N ILE A 27 -12.82 -11.76 3.02
CA ILE A 27 -12.03 -11.45 4.21
C ILE A 27 -12.96 -11.23 5.37
N MET A 28 -12.72 -11.96 6.46
CA MET A 28 -13.51 -11.89 7.68
C MET A 28 -12.68 -11.39 8.86
N SER A 29 -13.31 -10.60 9.71
CA SER A 29 -12.73 -10.12 10.96
C SER A 29 -13.78 -10.17 12.06
N ARG A 30 -13.45 -10.78 13.19
CA ARG A 30 -14.31 -10.85 14.39
C ARG A 30 -15.75 -11.31 14.08
N GLY A 31 -15.90 -12.29 13.18
CA GLY A 31 -17.22 -12.81 12.78
C GLY A 31 -17.97 -11.98 11.72
N HIS A 32 -17.42 -10.85 11.28
CA HIS A 32 -18.02 -9.99 10.27
C HIS A 32 -17.22 -10.05 8.96
N ILE A 33 -17.90 -9.86 7.85
CA ILE A 33 -17.26 -9.73 6.54
C ILE A 33 -16.64 -8.33 6.46
N ALA A 34 -15.31 -8.28 6.27
CA ALA A 34 -14.57 -7.03 6.12
C ALA A 34 -14.52 -6.56 4.67
N GLN A 35 -14.40 -7.50 3.72
CA GLN A 35 -14.46 -7.21 2.27
C GLN A 35 -14.73 -8.49 1.48
N ILE A 36 -15.41 -8.35 0.34
CA ILE A 36 -15.58 -9.42 -0.65
C ILE A 36 -15.17 -8.89 -2.02
N GLY A 37 -14.35 -9.63 -2.75
CA GLY A 37 -13.96 -9.21 -4.08
C GLY A 37 -13.10 -10.24 -4.81
N MET A 38 -12.66 -9.89 -6.01
CA MET A 38 -11.60 -10.63 -6.70
C MET A 38 -10.27 -10.39 -5.98
N PRO A 39 -9.36 -11.38 -5.96
CA PRO A 39 -8.05 -11.22 -5.28
C PRO A 39 -7.32 -9.93 -5.63
N LYS A 40 -7.27 -9.58 -6.92
CA LYS A 40 -6.60 -8.36 -7.40
C LYS A 40 -7.26 -7.07 -6.91
N ASP A 41 -8.59 -7.08 -6.80
CA ASP A 41 -9.33 -5.89 -6.34
C ASP A 41 -9.12 -5.67 -4.84
N ILE A 42 -9.17 -6.74 -4.06
CA ILE A 42 -8.89 -6.69 -2.61
C ILE A 42 -7.46 -6.19 -2.35
N TYR A 43 -6.49 -6.68 -3.12
CA TYR A 43 -5.10 -6.25 -3.00
C TYR A 43 -4.90 -4.76 -3.35
N ARG A 44 -5.51 -4.30 -4.45
CA ARG A 44 -5.32 -2.95 -4.99
C ARG A 44 -6.23 -1.88 -4.39
N ALA A 45 -7.34 -2.31 -3.79
CA ALA A 45 -8.38 -1.43 -3.27
C ALA A 45 -8.98 -2.00 -1.97
N PRO A 46 -8.18 -2.09 -0.90
CA PRO A 46 -8.71 -2.48 0.40
C PRO A 46 -9.74 -1.47 0.88
N GLU A 47 -10.91 -1.94 1.32
CA GLU A 47 -12.02 -1.06 1.73
C GLU A 47 -11.79 -0.38 3.07
N ASN A 48 -10.93 -0.96 3.91
CA ASN A 48 -10.63 -0.42 5.24
C ASN A 48 -9.21 -0.77 5.67
N ARG A 49 -8.79 -0.15 6.78
CA ARG A 49 -7.45 -0.34 7.36
C ARG A 49 -7.14 -1.80 7.68
N PHE A 50 -8.09 -2.54 8.26
CA PHE A 50 -7.89 -3.95 8.59
C PHE A 50 -7.54 -4.77 7.35
N VAL A 51 -8.28 -4.59 6.25
CA VAL A 51 -8.00 -5.30 5.00
C VAL A 51 -6.65 -4.87 4.45
N ALA A 52 -6.32 -3.58 4.48
CA ALA A 52 -5.04 -3.08 4.01
C ALA A 52 -3.84 -3.65 4.79
N GLU A 53 -3.98 -3.80 6.11
CA GLU A 53 -2.97 -4.43 6.97
C GLU A 53 -2.90 -5.93 6.77
N PHE A 54 -4.04 -6.56 6.51
CA PHE A 54 -4.13 -8.01 6.32
C PHE A 54 -3.57 -8.45 4.96
N VAL A 55 -3.76 -7.65 3.90
CA VAL A 55 -3.44 -8.03 2.52
C VAL A 55 -2.14 -7.38 2.05
N GLY A 56 -1.15 -8.21 1.77
CA GLY A 56 0.10 -7.77 1.16
C GLY A 56 1.01 -6.94 2.08
N ARG A 57 2.02 -6.34 1.45
CA ARG A 57 2.98 -5.45 2.12
C ARG A 57 2.59 -4.01 1.81
N ASN A 58 1.61 -3.51 2.52
CA ASN A 58 1.09 -2.16 2.34
C ASN A 58 1.71 -1.17 3.32
N ASN A 59 1.91 0.05 2.85
CA ASN A 59 2.21 1.22 3.67
C ASN A 59 0.92 1.99 3.91
N ILE A 60 0.60 2.28 5.16
CA ILE A 60 -0.59 3.04 5.54
C ILE A 60 -0.12 4.36 6.13
N ILE A 61 -0.55 5.44 5.50
CA ILE A 61 -0.21 6.81 5.93
C ILE A 61 -1.49 7.48 6.38
N THR A 62 -1.43 8.09 7.57
CA THR A 62 -2.56 8.76 8.21
C THR A 62 -2.31 10.26 8.28
N GLY A 63 -3.34 11.05 8.18
CA GLY A 63 -3.28 12.50 8.31
C GLY A 63 -4.67 13.11 8.33
N MET A 64 -4.74 14.42 8.08
CA MET A 64 -5.99 15.17 8.02
C MET A 64 -6.29 15.56 6.57
N VAL A 65 -7.52 15.49 6.16
CA VAL A 65 -7.97 16.00 4.86
C VAL A 65 -7.78 17.51 4.83
N LYS A 66 -6.87 18.00 4.00
CA LYS A 66 -6.57 19.42 3.85
C LYS A 66 -7.40 20.09 2.76
N SER A 67 -7.58 19.39 1.66
CA SER A 67 -8.38 19.83 0.54
C SER A 67 -8.89 18.65 -0.28
N SER A 68 -10.03 18.85 -0.93
CA SER A 68 -10.58 17.90 -1.90
C SER A 68 -10.97 18.67 -3.13
N SER A 69 -10.48 18.30 -4.31
CA SER A 69 -10.78 18.96 -5.56
C SER A 69 -10.86 17.95 -6.71
N GLY A 70 -12.04 17.81 -7.28
CA GLY A 70 -12.29 16.86 -8.35
C GLY A 70 -12.02 15.41 -7.92
N LYS A 71 -11.03 14.77 -8.55
CA LYS A 71 -10.62 13.39 -8.26
C LYS A 71 -9.41 13.29 -7.36
N LEU A 72 -8.99 14.37 -6.70
CA LEU A 72 -7.81 14.39 -5.84
C LEU A 72 -8.17 14.89 -4.45
N VAL A 73 -7.62 14.23 -3.44
CA VAL A 73 -7.60 14.69 -2.05
C VAL A 73 -6.15 14.94 -1.62
N THR A 74 -5.96 15.98 -0.83
CA THR A 74 -4.67 16.24 -0.16
C THR A 74 -4.80 15.87 1.31
N ILE A 75 -3.94 14.97 1.75
CA ILE A 75 -3.82 14.53 3.15
C ILE A 75 -2.55 15.15 3.72
N ASP A 76 -2.66 15.82 4.88
CA ASP A 76 -1.57 16.48 5.60
C ASP A 76 -1.30 15.70 6.90
N GLY A 77 -0.12 15.13 7.03
CA GLY A 77 0.28 14.30 8.17
C GLY A 77 1.71 14.59 8.62
N SER A 78 2.22 13.78 9.56
CA SER A 78 3.59 13.89 10.13
C SER A 78 4.68 13.86 9.06
N LEU A 79 4.48 13.09 8.01
CA LEU A 79 5.44 12.92 6.91
C LEU A 79 5.32 13.96 5.79
N GLY A 80 4.35 14.87 5.89
CA GLY A 80 4.11 15.92 4.90
C GLY A 80 2.73 15.86 4.24
N LYS A 81 2.64 16.49 3.06
CA LYS A 81 1.39 16.59 2.29
C LYS A 81 1.43 15.68 1.09
N PHE A 82 0.41 14.83 0.98
CA PHE A 82 0.30 13.83 -0.07
C PHE A 82 -0.99 14.01 -0.87
N LYS A 83 -0.88 13.87 -2.19
CA LYS A 83 -2.02 13.87 -3.10
C LYS A 83 -2.41 12.44 -3.40
N VAL A 84 -3.68 12.12 -3.20
CA VAL A 84 -4.25 10.78 -3.42
C VAL A 84 -5.43 10.90 -4.37
N ALA A 85 -5.49 10.03 -5.35
CA ALA A 85 -6.62 9.98 -6.25
C ALA A 85 -7.83 9.34 -5.57
N LEU A 86 -8.98 10.00 -5.68
CA LEU A 86 -10.25 9.49 -5.18
C LEU A 86 -10.88 8.56 -6.21
N ARG A 87 -11.29 7.40 -5.76
CA ARG A 87 -12.17 6.52 -6.53
C ARG A 87 -13.63 6.91 -6.32
N HIS A 88 -14.51 6.46 -7.22
CA HIS A 88 -15.94 6.74 -7.11
C HIS A 88 -16.50 6.34 -5.74
N GLY A 89 -17.32 7.21 -5.15
CA GLY A 89 -18.02 6.97 -3.87
C GLY A 89 -17.35 7.59 -2.64
N HIS A 90 -16.10 8.00 -2.69
CA HIS A 90 -15.45 8.68 -1.58
C HIS A 90 -15.72 10.19 -1.61
N GLN A 91 -16.22 10.72 -0.50
CA GLN A 91 -16.44 12.15 -0.29
C GLN A 91 -15.71 12.58 0.99
N PRO A 92 -14.38 12.83 0.92
CA PRO A 92 -13.64 13.25 2.09
C PRO A 92 -14.07 14.64 2.54
N VAL A 93 -14.31 14.80 3.84
CA VAL A 93 -14.63 16.10 4.46
C VAL A 93 -13.34 16.76 4.92
N ILE A 94 -13.17 18.05 4.61
CA ILE A 94 -11.99 18.81 5.03
C ILE A 94 -11.96 18.90 6.56
N GLY A 95 -10.82 18.56 7.15
CA GLY A 95 -10.62 18.53 8.59
C GLY A 95 -10.80 17.15 9.21
N ASP A 96 -11.34 16.18 8.49
CA ASP A 96 -11.46 14.81 9.01
C ASP A 96 -10.11 14.08 8.99
N ALA A 97 -9.93 13.18 9.95
CA ALA A 97 -8.84 12.21 9.91
C ALA A 97 -9.07 11.25 8.73
N ALA A 98 -8.01 10.94 8.03
CA ALA A 98 -8.08 10.04 6.89
C ALA A 98 -6.78 9.24 6.75
N SER A 99 -6.89 8.08 6.11
CA SER A 99 -5.76 7.25 5.77
C SER A 99 -5.76 6.92 4.28
N PHE A 100 -4.58 6.66 3.76
CA PHE A 100 -4.43 6.07 2.44
C PHE A 100 -3.39 4.97 2.46
N VAL A 101 -3.47 4.11 1.49
CA VAL A 101 -2.62 2.93 1.33
C VAL A 101 -1.80 3.05 0.07
N ILE A 102 -0.54 2.68 0.15
CA ILE A 102 0.32 2.46 -1.00
C ILE A 102 1.00 1.10 -0.88
N ALA A 103 0.81 0.24 -1.87
CA ALA A 103 1.46 -1.06 -1.90
C ALA A 103 2.97 -0.90 -2.12
N ALA A 104 3.76 -1.73 -1.44
CA ALA A 104 5.21 -1.63 -1.45
C ALA A 104 5.83 -1.80 -2.85
N ASP A 105 5.16 -2.53 -3.75
CA ASP A 105 5.56 -2.75 -5.14
C ASP A 105 5.17 -1.60 -6.10
N LEU A 106 4.42 -0.61 -5.62
CA LEU A 106 4.03 0.58 -6.38
C LEU A 106 4.83 1.84 -6.02
N VAL A 107 5.83 1.68 -5.19
CA VAL A 107 6.70 2.77 -4.73
C VAL A 107 8.00 2.74 -5.53
N HIS A 108 8.46 3.92 -5.95
CA HIS A 108 9.76 4.10 -6.58
C HIS A 108 10.80 4.49 -5.54
N LEU A 109 11.93 3.79 -5.54
CA LEU A 109 13.10 4.10 -4.72
C LEU A 109 14.07 4.97 -5.53
N SER A 110 14.67 5.97 -4.90
CA SER A 110 15.67 6.84 -5.52
C SER A 110 16.69 7.29 -4.48
N THR A 111 17.92 7.47 -4.93
CA THR A 111 19.02 8.06 -4.15
C THR A 111 19.05 9.58 -4.23
N THR A 112 18.30 10.15 -5.18
CA THR A 112 18.15 11.59 -5.36
C THR A 112 16.70 12.00 -5.14
N LYS A 113 16.50 13.15 -4.49
CA LYS A 113 15.16 13.65 -4.19
C LYS A 113 14.40 13.99 -5.48
N PRO A 114 13.26 13.35 -5.76
CA PRO A 114 12.41 13.71 -6.88
C PRO A 114 11.92 15.16 -6.78
N LYS A 115 11.82 15.83 -7.91
CA LYS A 115 11.44 17.26 -7.97
C LYS A 115 9.93 17.49 -7.74
N ALA A 116 9.11 16.48 -7.93
CA ALA A 116 7.65 16.58 -7.84
C ALA A 116 7.04 15.23 -7.43
N GLY A 117 5.74 15.24 -7.05
CA GLY A 117 4.99 14.05 -6.65
C GLY A 117 4.90 13.88 -5.14
N ASN A 118 4.40 12.72 -4.72
CA ASN A 118 4.45 12.30 -3.33
C ASN A 118 5.84 11.74 -3.05
N VAL A 119 6.54 12.32 -2.08
CA VAL A 119 7.92 11.95 -1.75
C VAL A 119 8.10 11.92 -0.25
N ILE A 120 8.76 10.88 0.24
CA ILE A 120 9.20 10.75 1.64
C ILE A 120 10.71 10.49 1.64
N GLU A 121 11.43 11.13 2.55
CA GLU A 121 12.82 10.81 2.85
C GLU A 121 12.86 9.75 3.94
N CYS A 122 13.65 8.69 3.71
CA CYS A 122 13.76 7.55 4.60
C CYS A 122 15.22 7.14 4.82
N SER A 123 15.46 6.36 5.86
CA SER A 123 16.72 5.67 6.12
C SER A 123 16.53 4.16 5.98
N LEU A 124 17.51 3.45 5.43
CA LEU A 124 17.44 1.98 5.31
C LEU A 124 17.65 1.34 6.69
N ILE A 125 16.73 0.47 7.11
CA ILE A 125 16.85 -0.35 8.32
C ILE A 125 17.41 -1.73 7.99
N SER A 126 16.73 -2.44 7.08
CA SER A 126 17.06 -3.81 6.71
C SER A 126 16.49 -4.19 5.35
N GLU A 127 16.95 -5.32 4.84
CA GLU A 127 16.45 -5.92 3.61
C GLU A 127 16.07 -7.39 3.84
N GLU A 128 15.03 -7.83 3.16
CA GLU A 128 14.60 -9.22 3.10
C GLU A 128 14.62 -9.70 1.65
N PHE A 129 15.43 -10.69 1.36
CA PHE A 129 15.56 -11.27 0.03
C PHE A 129 14.74 -12.56 -0.09
N ILE A 130 13.82 -12.59 -1.04
CA ILE A 130 13.03 -13.78 -1.35
C ILE A 130 13.06 -14.02 -2.86
N GLY A 131 14.01 -14.85 -3.30
CA GLY A 131 14.21 -15.14 -4.73
C GLY A 131 14.63 -13.90 -5.52
N SER A 132 13.81 -13.49 -6.49
CA SER A 132 14.10 -12.31 -7.33
C SER A 132 13.56 -10.98 -6.78
N VAL A 133 12.96 -11.02 -5.60
CA VAL A 133 12.30 -9.85 -4.99
C VAL A 133 12.98 -9.51 -3.68
N VAL A 134 13.32 -8.24 -3.51
CA VAL A 134 13.84 -7.68 -2.27
C VAL A 134 12.79 -6.76 -1.66
N THR A 135 12.53 -6.94 -0.37
CA THR A 135 11.76 -5.98 0.41
C THR A 135 12.71 -5.19 1.27
N LEU A 136 12.73 -3.89 1.08
CA LEU A 136 13.45 -2.96 1.92
C LEU A 136 12.53 -2.46 3.03
N PHE A 137 13.04 -2.50 4.25
CA PHE A 137 12.41 -1.90 5.42
C PHE A 137 13.12 -0.57 5.70
N LEU A 138 12.38 0.49 5.62
CA LEU A 138 12.87 1.86 5.74
C LEU A 138 12.25 2.51 6.98
N GLU A 139 12.96 3.45 7.60
CA GLU A 139 12.46 4.32 8.65
C GLU A 139 12.22 5.72 8.11
N THR A 140 11.03 6.24 8.36
CA THR A 140 10.64 7.61 8.01
C THR A 140 11.08 8.60 9.09
N SER A 141 10.97 9.90 8.84
CA SER A 141 11.37 10.95 9.77
C SER A 141 10.57 10.99 11.08
N ASP A 142 9.39 10.37 11.12
CA ASP A 142 8.57 10.24 12.33
C ASP A 142 8.78 8.89 13.06
N GLY A 143 9.74 8.07 12.61
CA GLY A 143 10.06 6.76 13.18
C GLY A 143 9.15 5.62 12.71
N SER A 144 8.26 5.87 11.78
CA SER A 144 7.39 4.83 11.23
C SER A 144 8.15 3.96 10.23
N GLU A 145 7.78 2.67 10.16
CA GLU A 145 8.29 1.75 9.14
C GLU A 145 7.63 2.03 7.80
N PHE A 146 8.42 2.03 6.73
CA PHE A 146 7.96 2.12 5.35
C PHE A 146 8.60 1.00 4.52
N LYS A 147 7.79 0.29 3.72
CA LYS A 147 8.23 -0.87 2.94
C LYS A 147 8.31 -0.53 1.45
N VAL A 148 9.36 -0.98 0.81
CA VAL A 148 9.52 -0.93 -0.65
C VAL A 148 9.84 -2.33 -1.16
N GLN A 149 9.12 -2.78 -2.16
CA GLN A 149 9.36 -4.05 -2.82
C GLN A 149 9.90 -3.80 -4.23
N ILE A 150 11.08 -4.33 -4.52
CA ILE A 150 11.81 -4.06 -5.76
C ILE A 150 12.40 -5.36 -6.31
N GLN A 151 12.60 -5.44 -7.61
CA GLN A 151 13.34 -6.56 -8.20
C GLN A 151 14.82 -6.46 -7.85
N GLU A 152 15.44 -7.58 -7.51
CA GLU A 152 16.86 -7.64 -7.12
C GLU A 152 17.78 -6.99 -8.17
N ARG A 153 17.50 -7.22 -9.45
CA ARG A 153 18.26 -6.64 -10.57
C ARG A 153 18.23 -5.10 -10.61
N GLU A 154 17.15 -4.48 -10.16
CA GLU A 154 17.01 -3.02 -10.11
C GLU A 154 17.77 -2.46 -8.91
N LEU A 155 17.89 -3.26 -7.84
CA LEU A 155 18.60 -2.91 -6.63
C LEU A 155 20.12 -3.00 -6.81
N SER A 156 20.60 -3.96 -7.59
CA SER A 156 22.04 -4.17 -7.83
C SER A 156 22.76 -2.96 -8.42
N ASP A 157 22.02 -2.10 -9.12
CA ASP A 157 22.54 -0.85 -9.69
C ASP A 157 22.59 0.31 -8.66
N MET A 158 22.07 0.08 -7.44
CA MET A 158 22.01 1.09 -6.39
C MET A 158 22.95 0.75 -5.23
N ASP A 159 23.89 1.64 -4.93
CA ASP A 159 24.78 1.49 -3.75
C ASP A 159 24.06 1.94 -2.47
N LEU A 160 23.07 1.17 -2.01
CA LEU A 160 22.28 1.51 -0.83
C LEU A 160 23.05 1.42 0.49
N LYS A 161 24.09 0.57 0.56
CA LYS A 161 24.84 0.30 1.81
C LYS A 161 25.66 1.51 2.29
N HIS A 162 26.02 2.38 1.38
CA HIS A 162 26.81 3.59 1.68
C HIS A 162 25.96 4.87 1.69
N MET A 163 24.65 4.77 1.42
CA MET A 163 23.73 5.89 1.40
C MET A 163 22.93 5.96 2.72
N GLY A 164 23.22 6.97 3.53
CA GLY A 164 22.49 7.19 4.79
C GLY A 164 21.01 7.57 4.59
N ARG A 165 20.60 7.99 3.39
CA ARG A 165 19.25 8.46 3.06
C ARG A 165 18.83 8.02 1.67
N VAL A 166 17.55 7.66 1.55
CA VAL A 166 16.88 7.32 0.31
C VAL A 166 15.55 8.06 0.21
N PHE A 167 15.04 8.19 -0.99
CA PHE A 167 13.73 8.80 -1.23
C PHE A 167 12.79 7.77 -1.81
N VAL A 168 11.60 7.71 -1.26
CA VAL A 168 10.49 6.92 -1.78
C VAL A 168 9.46 7.85 -2.40
N SER A 169 8.95 7.49 -3.56
CA SER A 169 7.97 8.32 -4.28
C SER A 169 6.93 7.49 -5.00
N TRP A 170 5.77 8.09 -5.24
CA TRP A 170 4.67 7.46 -5.98
C TRP A 170 3.75 8.50 -6.61
N GLU A 171 3.07 8.09 -7.66
CA GLU A 171 2.03 8.89 -8.31
C GLU A 171 0.72 8.82 -7.50
N SER A 172 -0.07 9.90 -7.55
CA SER A 172 -1.29 10.04 -6.75
C SER A 172 -2.35 8.95 -7.02
N ASP A 173 -2.38 8.38 -8.23
CA ASP A 173 -3.29 7.32 -8.64
C ASP A 173 -2.86 5.92 -8.18
N ARG A 174 -1.62 5.78 -7.71
CA ARG A 174 -1.10 4.53 -7.12
C ARG A 174 -1.48 4.36 -5.67
N ALA A 175 -1.74 5.46 -4.97
CA ALA A 175 -2.25 5.43 -3.61
C ALA A 175 -3.79 5.26 -3.59
N HIS A 176 -4.29 4.54 -2.61
CA HIS A 176 -5.71 4.27 -2.42
C HIS A 176 -6.22 4.90 -1.13
N PHE A 177 -7.20 5.79 -1.24
CA PHE A 177 -7.87 6.44 -0.11
C PHE A 177 -8.82 5.46 0.60
N ILE A 178 -8.69 5.31 1.92
CA ILE A 178 -9.53 4.41 2.73
C ILE A 178 -10.38 5.16 3.78
N GLY A 179 -10.35 6.48 3.80
CA GLY A 179 -11.16 7.29 4.71
C GLY A 179 -10.64 7.30 6.15
N ALA A 180 -11.50 7.73 7.06
CA ALA A 180 -11.27 7.60 8.49
C ALA A 180 -11.34 6.12 8.88
N GLY A 181 -10.25 5.59 9.44
CA GLY A 181 -10.16 4.23 9.93
C GLY A 181 -10.87 4.08 11.28
#